data_ddd9dfed0e0bdeacd94d9da355eddcb7
#
_entry.id   ddd9dfed0e0bdeacd94d9da355eddcb7
#
_cell.length_a   1.000
_cell.length_b   1.000
_cell.length_c   1.000
_cell.angle_alpha   90.00
_cell.angle_beta   90.00
_cell.angle_gamma   90.00
#
_symmetry.space_group_name_H-M   'P 1'
#
loop_
_entity.id
_entity.type
_entity.pdbx_description
1 polymer ?
#
loop_
_entity_poly.entity_id
_entity_poly.type
_entity_poly.pdbx_seq_one_letter_code
_entity_poly.pdbx_strand_id
1 'polypeptide(L)'
;MADRIRLGVNIDHVATIRNARGGSHPDIARAAEMATEAGADGITFHLREDRRHIMDPDLQAIRAATHLPLNMETAATDEMHVIAMDYKPETVMFVPEKREERTTEGGLNATREHNKLVPMIRSLKENGSRVSLFIEPDPVQLIAAKRMGADITEFHTGRYFELSLAGEIELAEAELERI
;
A
#
# COMPACT_ATOMS: atom_id res chain seq x y z
N MET A 1 20.70 -0.02 19.95
CA MET A 1 20.68 1.03 18.88
C MET A 1 19.23 1.46 18.77
N ALA A 2 18.95 2.75 18.85
CA ALA A 2 17.59 3.22 18.55
C ALA A 2 17.27 2.79 17.11
N ASP A 3 16.14 2.09 16.93
CA ASP A 3 15.69 1.70 15.61
C ASP A 3 15.42 2.98 14.80
N ARG A 4 16.17 3.17 13.72
CA ARG A 4 15.90 4.29 12.81
C ARG A 4 14.59 4.06 12.09
N ILE A 5 13.92 5.13 11.73
CA ILE A 5 12.76 5.07 10.86
C ILE A 5 13.19 4.48 9.50
N ARG A 6 12.46 3.50 9.01
CA ARG A 6 12.68 2.87 7.70
C ARG A 6 11.95 3.64 6.62
N LEU A 7 12.55 3.69 5.42
CA LEU A 7 11.97 4.35 4.25
C LEU A 7 11.47 3.31 3.25
N GLY A 8 10.15 3.23 3.09
CA GLY A 8 9.51 2.57 1.94
C GLY A 8 9.29 3.57 0.81
N VAL A 9 9.60 3.21 -0.41
CA VAL A 9 9.42 4.08 -1.59
C VAL A 9 8.33 3.52 -2.49
N ASN A 10 7.23 4.28 -2.65
CA ASN A 10 6.18 3.95 -3.62
C ASN A 10 6.60 4.42 -5.02
N ILE A 11 6.47 3.53 -6.01
CA ILE A 11 6.90 3.75 -7.39
C ILE A 11 5.76 3.82 -8.41
N ASP A 12 4.50 3.81 -7.97
CA ASP A 12 3.30 3.76 -8.84
C ASP A 12 3.27 4.85 -9.89
N HIS A 13 3.61 6.09 -9.50
CA HIS A 13 3.48 7.21 -10.42
C HIS A 13 4.55 7.24 -11.52
N VAL A 14 5.63 6.48 -11.38
CA VAL A 14 6.56 6.20 -12.49
C VAL A 14 5.82 5.43 -13.59
N ALA A 15 5.04 4.41 -13.21
CA ALA A 15 4.20 3.68 -14.15
C ALA A 15 3.07 4.54 -14.71
N THR A 16 2.46 5.42 -13.92
CA THR A 16 1.46 6.39 -14.40
C THR A 16 2.00 7.25 -15.53
N ILE A 17 3.21 7.80 -15.38
CA ILE A 17 3.84 8.62 -16.41
C ILE A 17 4.17 7.77 -17.66
N ARG A 18 4.71 6.56 -17.47
CA ARG A 18 4.96 5.61 -18.56
C ARG A 18 3.70 5.35 -19.39
N ASN A 19 2.60 5.04 -18.70
CA ASN A 19 1.33 4.70 -19.36
C ASN A 19 0.73 5.91 -20.08
N ALA A 20 0.79 7.10 -19.48
CA ALA A 20 0.32 8.34 -20.11
C ALA A 20 1.11 8.69 -21.40
N ARG A 21 2.38 8.29 -21.47
CA ARG A 21 3.22 8.47 -22.67
C ARG A 21 3.00 7.38 -23.72
N GLY A 22 2.38 6.26 -23.35
CA GLY A 22 2.12 5.14 -24.27
C GLY A 22 3.38 4.38 -24.73
N GLY A 23 4.44 4.39 -23.91
CA GLY A 23 5.73 3.76 -24.23
C GLY A 23 6.28 2.93 -23.08
N SER A 24 7.58 2.60 -23.15
CA SER A 24 8.30 1.82 -22.13
C SER A 24 9.02 2.72 -21.10
N HIS A 25 8.97 4.04 -21.26
CA HIS A 25 9.66 4.98 -20.37
C HIS A 25 8.71 5.98 -19.72
N PRO A 26 8.97 6.37 -18.45
CA PRO A 26 10.05 5.89 -17.57
C PRO A 26 9.89 4.41 -17.19
N ASP A 27 11.02 3.73 -16.98
CA ASP A 27 11.08 2.31 -16.66
C ASP A 27 10.85 2.07 -15.17
N ILE A 28 9.91 1.19 -14.83
CA ILE A 28 9.55 0.88 -13.46
C ILE A 28 10.61 0.06 -12.73
N ALA A 29 11.29 -0.85 -13.45
CA ALA A 29 12.39 -1.63 -12.89
C ALA A 29 13.56 -0.72 -12.52
N ARG A 30 13.91 0.23 -13.41
CA ARG A 30 14.94 1.23 -13.11
C ARG A 30 14.58 2.10 -11.90
N ALA A 31 13.30 2.44 -11.71
CA ALA A 31 12.86 3.18 -10.52
C ALA A 31 13.12 2.39 -9.23
N ALA A 32 12.82 1.08 -9.22
CA ALA A 32 13.09 0.20 -8.08
C ALA A 32 14.61 0.08 -7.80
N GLU A 33 15.44 -0.06 -8.85
CA GLU A 33 16.91 -0.06 -8.72
C GLU A 33 17.42 1.26 -8.11
N MET A 34 16.99 2.41 -8.63
CA MET A 34 17.40 3.72 -8.13
C MET A 34 17.03 3.94 -6.67
N ALA A 35 15.81 3.55 -6.26
CA ALA A 35 15.39 3.62 -4.86
C ALA A 35 16.27 2.73 -3.98
N THR A 36 16.63 1.53 -4.45
CA THR A 36 17.51 0.59 -3.76
C THR A 36 18.93 1.18 -3.62
N GLU A 37 19.51 1.70 -4.71
CA GLU A 37 20.82 2.35 -4.73
C GLU A 37 20.87 3.57 -3.80
N ALA A 38 19.76 4.31 -3.68
CA ALA A 38 19.63 5.47 -2.81
C ALA A 38 19.46 5.12 -1.31
N GLY A 39 19.33 3.84 -0.96
CA GLY A 39 19.26 3.37 0.42
C GLY A 39 17.85 3.29 1.00
N ALA A 40 16.83 3.07 0.18
CA ALA A 40 15.50 2.70 0.64
C ALA A 40 15.54 1.37 1.43
N ASP A 41 14.55 1.16 2.29
CA ASP A 41 14.39 -0.05 3.10
C ASP A 41 13.33 -1.01 2.54
N GLY A 42 12.55 -0.55 1.57
CA GLY A 42 11.51 -1.32 0.91
C GLY A 42 10.95 -0.60 -0.31
N ILE A 43 10.34 -1.35 -1.20
CA ILE A 43 9.63 -0.82 -2.37
C ILE A 43 8.14 -1.11 -2.21
N THR A 44 7.33 -0.08 -2.41
CA THR A 44 5.87 -0.19 -2.41
C THR A 44 5.34 0.04 -3.83
N PHE A 45 4.37 -0.75 -4.23
CA PHE A 45 3.66 -0.59 -5.48
C PHE A 45 2.22 -1.10 -5.34
N HIS A 46 1.31 -0.49 -6.09
CA HIS A 46 -0.10 -0.81 -6.06
C HIS A 46 -0.55 -1.45 -7.39
N LEU A 47 -0.80 -2.75 -7.37
CA LEU A 47 -1.50 -3.42 -8.46
C LEU A 47 -3.01 -3.24 -8.27
N ARG A 48 -3.59 -2.27 -8.97
CA ARG A 48 -5.04 -2.01 -8.94
C ARG A 48 -5.80 -3.00 -9.83
N GLU A 49 -7.07 -3.24 -9.51
CA GLU A 49 -7.96 -4.06 -10.36
C GLU A 49 -8.04 -3.53 -11.81
N ASP A 50 -8.00 -2.22 -12.00
CA ASP A 50 -8.10 -1.58 -13.33
C ASP A 50 -6.75 -1.40 -14.04
N ARG A 51 -5.63 -1.79 -13.42
CA ARG A 51 -4.26 -1.73 -14.00
C ARG A 51 -3.88 -0.33 -14.53
N ARG A 52 -4.42 0.75 -13.96
CA ARG A 52 -4.20 2.12 -14.46
C ARG A 52 -2.73 2.58 -14.39
N HIS A 53 -1.90 1.97 -13.56
CA HIS A 53 -0.47 2.27 -13.44
C HIS A 53 0.38 1.00 -13.45
N ILE A 54 0.60 0.30 -12.34
CA ILE A 54 1.28 -0.99 -12.33
C ILE A 54 0.45 -2.02 -13.10
N MET A 55 1.12 -2.82 -13.92
CA MET A 55 0.55 -3.89 -14.73
C MET A 55 1.13 -5.24 -14.34
N ASP A 56 0.45 -6.34 -14.67
CA ASP A 56 0.90 -7.69 -14.28
C ASP A 56 2.35 -8.01 -14.68
N PRO A 57 2.85 -7.63 -15.88
CA PRO A 57 4.26 -7.84 -16.23
C PRO A 57 5.25 -7.07 -15.36
N ASP A 58 4.84 -5.94 -14.77
CA ASP A 58 5.71 -5.13 -13.92
C ASP A 58 6.11 -5.86 -12.64
N LEU A 59 5.26 -6.77 -12.13
CA LEU A 59 5.51 -7.51 -10.90
C LEU A 59 6.85 -8.25 -10.96
N GLN A 60 7.09 -8.97 -12.04
CA GLN A 60 8.34 -9.73 -12.22
C GLN A 60 9.53 -8.78 -12.47
N ALA A 61 9.31 -7.70 -13.20
CA ALA A 61 10.35 -6.71 -13.45
C ALA A 61 10.81 -6.01 -12.15
N ILE A 62 9.87 -5.62 -11.28
CA ILE A 62 10.16 -5.05 -9.96
C ILE A 62 10.93 -6.05 -9.09
N ARG A 63 10.46 -7.31 -9.02
CA ARG A 63 11.12 -8.36 -8.24
C ARG A 63 12.56 -8.62 -8.68
N ALA A 64 12.80 -8.60 -9.99
CA ALA A 64 14.15 -8.81 -10.54
C ALA A 64 15.09 -7.62 -10.31
N ALA A 65 14.55 -6.41 -10.16
CA ALA A 65 15.30 -5.16 -10.07
C ALA A 65 15.79 -4.82 -8.65
N THR A 66 15.27 -5.48 -7.60
CA THR A 66 15.63 -5.16 -6.22
C THR A 66 15.69 -6.39 -5.32
N HIS A 67 16.54 -6.32 -4.31
CA HIS A 67 16.60 -7.29 -3.21
C HIS A 67 15.83 -6.81 -1.97
N LEU A 68 15.26 -5.61 -2.01
CA LEU A 68 14.52 -5.03 -0.90
C LEU A 68 13.16 -5.74 -0.71
N PRO A 69 12.62 -5.73 0.52
CA PRO A 69 11.26 -6.20 0.76
C PRO A 69 10.25 -5.44 -0.09
N LEU A 70 9.31 -6.17 -0.65
CA LEU A 70 8.24 -5.64 -1.48
C LEU A 70 6.94 -5.54 -0.69
N ASN A 71 6.31 -4.37 -0.73
CA ASN A 71 4.98 -4.12 -0.19
C ASN A 71 4.00 -3.95 -1.36
N MET A 72 3.13 -4.93 -1.57
CA MET A 72 2.12 -4.92 -2.62
C MET A 72 0.81 -4.39 -2.07
N GLU A 73 0.41 -3.21 -2.51
CA GLU A 73 -0.93 -2.68 -2.26
C GLU A 73 -1.92 -3.28 -3.26
N THR A 74 -3.13 -3.59 -2.79
CA THR A 74 -4.16 -4.16 -3.64
C THR A 74 -5.55 -4.13 -3.00
N ALA A 75 -6.60 -4.23 -3.82
CA ALA A 75 -7.96 -4.41 -3.35
C ALA A 75 -8.16 -5.78 -2.69
N ALA A 76 -9.05 -5.86 -1.72
CA ALA A 76 -9.42 -7.13 -1.10
C ALA A 76 -10.43 -7.90 -1.98
N THR A 77 -10.05 -8.29 -3.19
CA THR A 77 -10.87 -9.11 -4.09
C THR A 77 -10.26 -10.49 -4.31
N ASP A 78 -11.06 -11.44 -4.76
CA ASP A 78 -10.58 -12.82 -4.99
C ASP A 78 -9.48 -12.87 -6.04
N GLU A 79 -9.59 -12.07 -7.11
CA GLU A 79 -8.57 -11.95 -8.16
C GLU A 79 -7.24 -11.48 -7.57
N MET A 80 -7.26 -10.35 -6.84
CA MET A 80 -6.07 -9.77 -6.27
C MET A 80 -5.45 -10.65 -5.19
N HIS A 81 -6.28 -11.35 -4.43
CA HIS A 81 -5.83 -12.32 -3.45
C HIS A 81 -5.05 -13.48 -4.12
N VAL A 82 -5.58 -14.03 -5.23
CA VAL A 82 -4.88 -15.09 -5.98
C VAL A 82 -3.54 -14.58 -6.50
N ILE A 83 -3.50 -13.38 -7.09
CA ILE A 83 -2.25 -12.79 -7.58
C ILE A 83 -1.24 -12.60 -6.43
N ALA A 84 -1.67 -12.10 -5.28
CA ALA A 84 -0.80 -11.92 -4.13
C ALA A 84 -0.27 -13.26 -3.58
N MET A 85 -1.11 -14.31 -3.56
CA MET A 85 -0.72 -15.67 -3.19
C MET A 85 0.35 -16.26 -4.12
N ASP A 86 0.26 -16.00 -5.42
CA ASP A 86 1.21 -16.47 -6.42
C ASP A 86 2.51 -15.64 -6.42
N TYR A 87 2.39 -14.34 -6.31
CA TYR A 87 3.52 -13.40 -6.33
C TYR A 87 4.36 -13.47 -5.05
N LYS A 88 3.74 -13.71 -3.88
CA LYS A 88 4.38 -13.83 -2.56
C LYS A 88 5.26 -12.63 -2.20
N PRO A 89 4.72 -11.41 -2.15
CA PRO A 89 5.49 -10.28 -1.65
C PRO A 89 5.71 -10.43 -0.13
N GLU A 90 6.72 -9.76 0.41
CA GLU A 90 7.00 -9.76 1.85
C GLU A 90 5.86 -9.15 2.66
N THR A 91 5.14 -8.19 2.06
CA THR A 91 3.94 -7.59 2.66
C THR A 91 2.86 -7.42 1.60
N VAL A 92 1.62 -7.77 1.96
CA VAL A 92 0.41 -7.42 1.20
C VAL A 92 -0.35 -6.39 2.00
N MET A 93 -0.67 -5.25 1.39
CA MET A 93 -1.49 -4.22 2.01
C MET A 93 -2.85 -4.13 1.32
N PHE A 94 -3.91 -4.39 2.07
CA PHE A 94 -5.26 -4.16 1.56
C PHE A 94 -5.65 -2.69 1.68
N VAL A 95 -6.05 -2.13 0.54
CA VAL A 95 -6.52 -0.76 0.39
C VAL A 95 -7.93 -0.74 -0.20
N PRO A 96 -8.76 0.29 0.09
CA PRO A 96 -10.01 0.46 -0.63
C PRO A 96 -9.72 0.96 -2.06
N GLU A 97 -10.44 0.40 -3.03
CA GLU A 97 -10.37 0.88 -4.42
C GLU A 97 -11.76 1.29 -4.90
N LYS A 98 -11.89 2.53 -5.34
CA LYS A 98 -13.05 3.02 -6.06
C LYS A 98 -12.60 3.51 -7.43
N ARG A 99 -13.33 3.11 -8.48
CA ARG A 99 -12.95 3.41 -9.87
C ARG A 99 -12.91 4.90 -10.16
N GLU A 100 -13.74 5.68 -9.49
CA GLU A 100 -13.90 7.12 -9.70
C GLU A 100 -12.80 7.95 -8.98
N GLU A 101 -12.15 7.39 -7.98
CA GLU A 101 -11.08 8.05 -7.25
C GLU A 101 -9.77 8.02 -8.04
N ARG A 102 -9.05 9.15 -8.06
CA ARG A 102 -7.73 9.23 -8.71
C ARG A 102 -6.64 8.59 -7.86
N THR A 103 -6.77 8.74 -6.56
CA THR A 103 -5.92 8.14 -5.52
C THR A 103 -6.82 7.49 -4.47
N THR A 104 -6.25 6.82 -3.48
CA THR A 104 -7.02 6.25 -2.36
C THR A 104 -7.48 7.39 -1.43
N GLU A 105 -8.78 7.66 -1.43
CA GLU A 105 -9.42 8.76 -0.70
C GLU A 105 -10.11 8.23 0.56
N GLY A 106 -9.35 7.77 1.54
CA GLY A 106 -9.85 7.25 2.81
C GLY A 106 -9.42 5.82 3.11
N GLY A 107 -9.46 5.47 4.39
CA GLY A 107 -9.06 4.16 4.86
C GLY A 107 -10.12 3.07 4.60
N LEU A 108 -9.66 1.83 4.57
CA LEU A 108 -10.52 0.65 4.51
C LEU A 108 -11.35 0.55 5.80
N ASN A 109 -12.64 0.23 5.69
CA ASN A 109 -13.48 0.01 6.86
C ASN A 109 -13.29 -1.42 7.40
N ALA A 110 -12.32 -1.58 8.29
CA ALA A 110 -11.95 -2.87 8.86
C ALA A 110 -13.09 -3.56 9.62
N THR A 111 -13.98 -2.81 10.24
CA THR A 111 -15.12 -3.39 10.96
C THR A 111 -16.14 -4.00 10.00
N ARG A 112 -16.40 -3.33 8.89
CA ARG A 112 -17.37 -3.79 7.87
C ARG A 112 -16.83 -4.96 7.06
N GLU A 113 -15.55 -4.91 6.71
CA GLU A 113 -14.91 -5.91 5.83
C GLU A 113 -14.41 -7.15 6.60
N HIS A 114 -14.68 -7.27 7.90
CA HIS A 114 -14.14 -8.29 8.78
C HIS A 114 -14.28 -9.72 8.21
N ASN A 115 -15.48 -10.11 7.84
CA ASN A 115 -15.77 -11.48 7.38
C ASN A 115 -15.07 -11.83 6.06
N LYS A 116 -14.83 -10.83 5.22
CA LYS A 116 -14.11 -10.96 3.95
C LYS A 116 -12.60 -11.04 4.16
N LEU A 117 -12.07 -10.17 5.02
CA LEU A 117 -10.62 -10.03 5.20
C LEU A 117 -10.01 -11.17 6.03
N VAL A 118 -10.70 -11.67 7.05
CA VAL A 118 -10.14 -12.72 7.95
C VAL A 118 -9.60 -13.94 7.20
N PRO A 119 -10.34 -14.58 6.26
CA PRO A 119 -9.80 -15.73 5.52
C PRO A 119 -8.63 -15.34 4.60
N MET A 120 -8.67 -14.16 3.97
CA MET A 120 -7.58 -13.67 3.11
C MET A 120 -6.31 -13.40 3.92
N ILE A 121 -6.42 -12.72 5.06
CA ILE A 121 -5.30 -12.46 5.96
C ILE A 121 -4.65 -13.78 6.39
N ARG A 122 -5.46 -14.74 6.81
CA ARG A 122 -4.95 -16.05 7.26
C ARG A 122 -4.15 -16.75 6.17
N SER A 123 -4.72 -16.90 4.97
CA SER A 123 -4.07 -17.61 3.87
C SER A 123 -2.78 -16.92 3.40
N LEU A 124 -2.75 -15.59 3.31
CA LEU A 124 -1.54 -14.84 2.98
C LEU A 124 -0.43 -15.04 4.02
N LYS A 125 -0.77 -15.05 5.31
CA LYS A 125 0.18 -15.31 6.39
C LYS A 125 0.70 -16.74 6.37
N GLU A 126 -0.16 -17.73 6.14
CA GLU A 126 0.23 -19.12 5.95
C GLU A 126 1.14 -19.30 4.72
N ASN A 127 0.99 -18.46 3.70
CA ASN A 127 1.83 -18.41 2.50
C ASN A 127 3.15 -17.66 2.70
N GLY A 128 3.36 -17.02 3.86
CA GLY A 128 4.62 -16.36 4.24
C GLY A 128 4.66 -14.85 4.11
N SER A 129 3.59 -14.20 3.64
CA SER A 129 3.49 -12.74 3.60
C SER A 129 3.01 -12.18 4.94
N ARG A 130 3.48 -11.00 5.32
CA ARG A 130 2.82 -10.19 6.34
C ARG A 130 1.63 -9.47 5.72
N VAL A 131 0.63 -9.13 6.53
CA VAL A 131 -0.54 -8.40 6.03
C VAL A 131 -0.66 -7.05 6.73
N SER A 132 -0.79 -6.01 5.93
CA SER A 132 -1.08 -4.64 6.32
C SER A 132 -2.50 -4.23 5.92
N LEU A 133 -3.11 -3.36 6.72
CA LEU A 133 -4.39 -2.73 6.38
C LEU A 133 -4.22 -1.22 6.36
N PHE A 134 -4.66 -0.59 5.27
CA PHE A 134 -4.73 0.86 5.14
C PHE A 134 -6.05 1.36 5.74
N ILE A 135 -5.98 2.02 6.88
CA ILE A 135 -7.14 2.41 7.70
C ILE A 135 -7.09 3.88 8.12
N GLU A 136 -8.25 4.42 8.51
CA GLU A 136 -8.28 5.70 9.22
C GLU A 136 -7.60 5.58 10.59
N PRO A 137 -6.98 6.66 11.12
CA PRO A 137 -6.41 6.71 12.46
C PRO A 137 -7.53 6.76 13.53
N ASP A 138 -8.29 5.65 13.61
CA ASP A 138 -9.42 5.46 14.51
C ASP A 138 -9.15 4.21 15.37
N PRO A 139 -9.20 4.32 16.72
CA PRO A 139 -9.03 3.18 17.61
C PRO A 139 -9.94 2.00 17.31
N VAL A 140 -11.16 2.24 16.80
CA VAL A 140 -12.11 1.17 16.42
C VAL A 140 -11.58 0.38 15.23
N GLN A 141 -11.03 1.08 14.22
CA GLN A 141 -10.44 0.44 13.05
C GLN A 141 -9.17 -0.33 13.41
N LEU A 142 -8.30 0.25 14.26
CA LEU A 142 -7.09 -0.39 14.74
C LEU A 142 -7.37 -1.68 15.54
N ILE A 143 -8.36 -1.64 16.44
CA ILE A 143 -8.79 -2.83 17.20
C ILE A 143 -9.34 -3.90 16.26
N ALA A 144 -10.13 -3.51 15.24
CA ALA A 144 -10.66 -4.43 14.25
C ALA A 144 -9.52 -5.09 13.45
N ALA A 145 -8.57 -4.32 12.96
CA ALA A 145 -7.39 -4.82 12.25
C ALA A 145 -6.60 -5.84 13.07
N LYS A 146 -6.34 -5.52 14.35
CA LYS A 146 -5.68 -6.44 15.28
C LYS A 146 -6.46 -7.74 15.48
N ARG A 147 -7.78 -7.66 15.65
CA ARG A 147 -8.65 -8.85 15.83
C ARG A 147 -8.70 -9.75 14.61
N MET A 148 -8.56 -9.18 13.41
CA MET A 148 -8.45 -9.94 12.16
C MET A 148 -7.10 -10.61 11.97
N GLY A 149 -6.09 -10.27 12.79
CA GLY A 149 -4.74 -10.83 12.71
C GLY A 149 -3.83 -10.12 11.73
N ALA A 150 -4.13 -8.86 11.35
CA ALA A 150 -3.20 -8.02 10.61
C ALA A 150 -1.89 -7.82 11.41
N ASP A 151 -0.77 -7.80 10.70
CA ASP A 151 0.57 -7.62 11.31
C ASP A 151 0.97 -6.16 11.37
N ILE A 152 0.42 -5.34 10.47
CA ILE A 152 0.76 -3.94 10.24
C ILE A 152 -0.53 -3.15 10.00
N THR A 153 -0.51 -1.88 10.34
CA THR A 153 -1.50 -0.90 9.88
C THR A 153 -0.77 0.30 9.28
N GLU A 154 -1.32 0.83 8.20
CA GLU A 154 -0.93 2.11 7.64
C GLU A 154 -2.09 3.10 7.84
N PHE A 155 -1.80 4.29 8.36
CA PHE A 155 -2.83 5.28 8.61
C PHE A 155 -2.98 6.26 7.46
N HIS A 156 -4.22 6.48 7.06
CA HIS A 156 -4.58 7.52 6.11
C HIS A 156 -4.39 8.90 6.73
N THR A 157 -3.52 9.71 6.17
CA THR A 157 -3.17 11.05 6.67
C THR A 157 -3.80 12.19 5.85
N GLY A 158 -4.76 11.87 4.97
CA GLY A 158 -5.38 12.83 4.06
C GLY A 158 -6.04 14.01 4.78
N ARG A 159 -6.76 13.75 5.88
CA ARG A 159 -7.38 14.80 6.66
C ARG A 159 -6.36 15.78 7.26
N TYR A 160 -5.25 15.28 7.80
CA TYR A 160 -4.15 16.12 8.27
C TYR A 160 -3.61 17.02 7.14
N PHE A 161 -3.41 16.44 5.96
CA PHE A 161 -2.95 17.18 4.78
C PHE A 161 -3.93 18.27 4.37
N GLU A 162 -5.22 17.96 4.26
CA GLU A 162 -6.27 18.93 3.87
C GLU A 162 -6.37 20.10 4.84
N LEU A 163 -6.38 19.83 6.14
CA LEU A 163 -6.41 20.84 7.19
C LEU A 163 -5.16 21.73 7.15
N SER A 164 -3.99 21.12 6.96
CA SER A 164 -2.72 21.85 6.83
C SER A 164 -2.72 22.77 5.60
N LEU A 165 -3.22 22.28 4.47
CA LEU A 165 -3.33 23.06 3.23
C LEU A 165 -4.32 24.23 3.35
N ALA A 166 -5.41 24.02 4.10
CA ALA A 166 -6.41 25.05 4.37
C ALA A 166 -5.94 26.11 5.42
N GLY A 167 -4.78 25.88 6.06
CA GLY A 167 -4.26 26.75 7.13
C GLY A 167 -4.96 26.59 8.48
N GLU A 168 -5.72 25.50 8.66
CA GLU A 168 -6.43 25.16 9.89
C GLU A 168 -5.48 24.49 10.91
N ILE A 169 -4.51 25.26 11.40
CA ILE A 169 -3.35 24.73 12.16
C ILE A 169 -3.78 23.94 13.39
N GLU A 170 -4.67 24.50 14.24
CA GLU A 170 -5.12 23.83 15.47
C GLU A 170 -5.83 22.50 15.20
N LEU A 171 -6.61 22.44 14.11
CA LEU A 171 -7.30 21.21 13.70
C LEU A 171 -6.32 20.19 13.11
N ALA A 172 -5.30 20.66 12.38
CA ALA A 172 -4.24 19.79 11.84
C ALA A 172 -3.40 19.19 12.99
N GLU A 173 -3.05 19.97 14.01
CA GLU A 173 -2.33 19.47 15.19
C GLU A 173 -3.18 18.43 15.95
N ALA A 174 -4.47 18.69 16.16
CA ALA A 174 -5.37 17.72 16.77
C ALA A 174 -5.52 16.43 15.96
N GLU A 175 -5.48 16.49 14.63
CA GLU A 175 -5.48 15.31 13.77
C GLU A 175 -4.16 14.54 13.84
N LEU A 176 -3.03 15.24 13.94
CA LEU A 176 -1.72 14.63 14.11
C LEU A 176 -1.61 13.82 15.42
N GLU A 177 -2.26 14.28 16.50
CA GLU A 177 -2.33 13.54 17.77
C GLU A 177 -3.15 12.24 17.68
N ARG A 178 -4.01 12.11 16.66
CA ARG A 178 -4.78 10.88 16.40
C ARG A 178 -3.99 9.83 15.62
N ILE A 179 -3.01 10.28 14.84
CA ILE A 179 -2.11 9.45 14.03
C ILE A 179 -1.01 8.85 14.92
#